data_06089c531ac972a9d82f1bfa7f85f1c5
#
_entry.id   06089c531ac972a9d82f1bfa7f85f1c5
#
_cell.length_a   1.000
_cell.length_b   1.000
_cell.length_c   1.000
_cell.angle_alpha   90.00
_cell.angle_beta   90.00
_cell.angle_gamma   90.00
#
_symmetry.space_group_name_H-M   'P 1'
#
loop_
_entity.id
_entity.type
_entity.pdbx_description
1 polymer ?
#
loop_
_entity_poly.entity_id
_entity_poly.type
_entity_poly.pdbx_seq_one_letter_code
_entity_poly.pdbx_strand_id
1 'polypeptide(L)'
;RYTLGPGDTLNFSVYDRPDLSRENVQIAPDGTVSFLQAVAVQADGLTPDELRDLIEQELSMFHKDVKVIVSPFDVASKEFSIIGRVRSPGSYPLDRPTSVLEAISLAKGIETNNVRGSAFELADLQRSFVARNGRKLDIDLASLYYRGDLSQNAYLEPDDYIYVASNLKNEIYVLGAVARPGRFKMPVRLTVAQAIAEAGGFDRNAY
;
A
#
# COMPACT_ATOMS: atom_id res chain seq x y z
N ARG A 1 -5.21 -12.69 -11.17
CA ARG A 1 -6.44 -12.08 -11.68
C ARG A 1 -7.30 -11.66 -10.50
N TYR A 2 -7.87 -10.45 -10.54
CA TYR A 2 -8.73 -9.95 -9.48
C TYR A 2 -9.99 -10.82 -9.35
N THR A 3 -10.35 -11.16 -8.12
CA THR A 3 -11.60 -11.83 -7.79
C THR A 3 -12.40 -10.95 -6.83
N LEU A 4 -13.69 -10.88 -7.04
CA LEU A 4 -14.65 -10.11 -6.26
C LEU A 4 -14.71 -10.60 -4.80
N GLY A 5 -15.14 -9.72 -3.91
CA GLY A 5 -15.34 -10.05 -2.50
C GLY A 5 -16.36 -9.13 -1.82
N PRO A 6 -16.78 -9.47 -0.58
CA PRO A 6 -17.73 -8.68 0.19
C PRO A 6 -17.24 -7.22 0.36
N GLY A 7 -18.14 -6.27 0.14
CA GLY A 7 -17.83 -4.84 0.23
C GLY A 7 -17.47 -4.19 -1.09
N ASP A 8 -17.05 -4.94 -2.12
CA ASP A 8 -16.83 -4.40 -3.45
C ASP A 8 -18.10 -3.80 -4.02
N THR A 9 -17.94 -2.74 -4.79
CA THR A 9 -19.05 -2.06 -5.47
C THR A 9 -18.93 -2.26 -6.98
N LEU A 10 -20.02 -2.64 -7.61
CA LEU A 10 -20.09 -2.98 -9.03
C LEU A 10 -21.09 -2.07 -9.75
N ASN A 11 -20.79 -1.77 -11.02
CA ASN A 11 -21.75 -1.21 -11.96
C ASN A 11 -22.20 -2.29 -12.94
N PHE A 12 -23.51 -2.43 -13.08
CA PHE A 12 -24.14 -3.30 -14.04
C PHE A 12 -24.74 -2.48 -15.18
N SER A 13 -24.28 -2.71 -16.39
CA SER A 13 -24.86 -2.10 -17.60
C SER A 13 -25.49 -3.18 -18.46
N VAL A 14 -26.67 -2.90 -19.01
CA VAL A 14 -27.37 -3.81 -19.92
C VAL A 14 -27.29 -3.25 -21.33
N TYR A 15 -26.77 -4.05 -22.26
CA TYR A 15 -26.64 -3.63 -23.66
C TYR A 15 -28.00 -3.29 -24.24
N ASP A 16 -28.08 -2.16 -24.97
CA ASP A 16 -29.31 -1.60 -25.54
C ASP A 16 -30.49 -1.32 -24.55
N ARG A 17 -30.26 -1.48 -23.24
CA ARG A 17 -31.27 -1.25 -22.20
C ARG A 17 -30.72 -0.46 -21.00
N PRO A 18 -30.38 0.82 -21.18
CA PRO A 18 -29.84 1.64 -20.09
C PRO A 18 -30.81 1.82 -18.91
N ASP A 19 -32.13 1.69 -19.16
CA ASP A 19 -33.19 1.70 -18.15
C ASP A 19 -33.06 0.57 -17.11
N LEU A 20 -32.44 -0.55 -17.49
CA LEU A 20 -32.19 -1.69 -16.62
C LEU A 20 -30.83 -1.63 -15.92
N SER A 21 -29.93 -0.75 -16.34
CA SER A 21 -28.62 -0.61 -15.73
C SER A 21 -28.70 -0.11 -14.28
N ARG A 22 -27.75 -0.53 -13.45
CA ARG A 22 -27.64 -0.12 -12.03
C ARG A 22 -26.18 0.20 -11.70
N GLU A 23 -25.99 1.28 -10.98
CA GLU A 23 -24.67 1.71 -10.50
C GLU A 23 -24.55 1.53 -9.00
N ASN A 24 -23.34 1.39 -8.53
CA ASN A 24 -22.99 1.30 -7.09
C ASN A 24 -23.70 0.17 -6.35
N VAL A 25 -23.80 -1.00 -6.98
CA VAL A 25 -24.35 -2.20 -6.35
C VAL A 25 -23.26 -2.87 -5.54
N GLN A 26 -23.41 -2.90 -4.23
CA GLN A 26 -22.42 -3.47 -3.32
C GLN A 26 -22.63 -4.97 -3.15
N ILE A 27 -21.52 -5.73 -3.10
CA ILE A 27 -21.54 -7.15 -2.71
C ILE A 27 -21.79 -7.21 -1.21
N ALA A 28 -22.80 -7.96 -0.83
CA ALA A 28 -23.22 -8.11 0.56
C ALA A 28 -22.15 -8.84 1.41
N PRO A 29 -22.22 -8.73 2.76
CA PRO A 29 -21.26 -9.41 3.65
C PRO A 29 -21.24 -10.94 3.53
N ASP A 30 -22.33 -11.54 3.02
CA ASP A 30 -22.41 -12.98 2.74
C ASP A 30 -21.82 -13.38 1.39
N GLY A 31 -21.22 -12.41 0.66
CA GLY A 31 -20.60 -12.63 -0.65
C GLY A 31 -21.57 -12.64 -1.83
N THR A 32 -22.84 -12.29 -1.61
CA THR A 32 -23.84 -12.29 -2.68
C THR A 32 -24.11 -10.91 -3.25
N VAL A 33 -24.63 -10.87 -4.46
CA VAL A 33 -25.11 -9.65 -5.11
C VAL A 33 -26.47 -9.92 -5.77
N SER A 34 -27.30 -8.89 -5.85
CA SER A 34 -28.59 -8.99 -6.56
C SER A 34 -28.67 -7.95 -7.67
N PHE A 35 -29.11 -8.36 -8.83
CA PHE A 35 -29.30 -7.49 -9.99
C PHE A 35 -30.55 -7.89 -10.76
N LEU A 36 -31.52 -7.00 -10.83
CA LEU A 36 -32.85 -7.26 -11.41
C LEU A 36 -33.52 -8.50 -10.76
N GLN A 37 -33.88 -9.51 -11.56
CA GLN A 37 -34.48 -10.75 -11.11
C GLN A 37 -33.45 -11.81 -10.66
N ALA A 38 -32.16 -11.60 -10.92
CA ALA A 38 -31.07 -12.43 -10.37
C ALA A 38 -30.83 -12.03 -8.92
N VAL A 39 -31.33 -12.82 -7.98
CA VAL A 39 -31.33 -12.53 -6.54
C VAL A 39 -30.33 -13.41 -5.80
N ALA A 40 -29.52 -12.81 -4.94
CA ALA A 40 -28.53 -13.48 -4.09
C ALA A 40 -27.56 -14.39 -4.88
N VAL A 41 -27.07 -13.88 -6.01
CA VAL A 41 -26.06 -14.58 -6.82
C VAL A 41 -24.71 -14.53 -6.09
N GLN A 42 -24.05 -15.67 -5.93
CA GLN A 42 -22.73 -15.73 -5.30
C GLN A 42 -21.72 -15.01 -6.19
N ALA A 43 -21.09 -13.95 -5.63
CA ALA A 43 -20.10 -13.13 -6.32
C ALA A 43 -18.70 -13.32 -5.72
N ASP A 44 -18.60 -13.61 -4.42
CA ASP A 44 -17.33 -13.78 -3.73
C ASP A 44 -16.49 -14.90 -4.35
N GLY A 45 -15.22 -14.58 -4.63
CA GLY A 45 -14.27 -15.48 -5.27
C GLY A 45 -14.33 -15.54 -6.80
N LEU A 46 -15.38 -14.99 -7.42
CA LEU A 46 -15.54 -14.94 -8.88
C LEU A 46 -14.82 -13.74 -9.48
N THR A 47 -14.43 -13.86 -10.73
CA THR A 47 -14.06 -12.70 -11.55
C THR A 47 -15.32 -11.97 -12.05
N PRO A 48 -15.22 -10.68 -12.42
CA PRO A 48 -16.36 -9.95 -13.02
C PRO A 48 -16.98 -10.64 -14.23
N ASP A 49 -16.15 -11.34 -15.04
CA ASP A 49 -16.63 -12.09 -16.20
C ASP A 49 -17.44 -13.32 -15.80
N GLU A 50 -16.98 -14.07 -14.79
CA GLU A 50 -17.70 -15.24 -14.28
C GLU A 50 -19.03 -14.84 -13.62
N LEU A 51 -19.03 -13.74 -12.87
CA LEU A 51 -20.27 -13.19 -12.30
C LEU A 51 -21.25 -12.77 -13.39
N ARG A 52 -20.76 -12.11 -14.46
CA ARG A 52 -21.59 -11.74 -15.62
C ARG A 52 -22.28 -12.97 -16.19
N ASP A 53 -21.53 -14.04 -16.44
CA ASP A 53 -22.08 -15.24 -17.05
C ASP A 53 -23.17 -15.88 -16.18
N LEU A 54 -23.00 -15.91 -14.86
CA LEU A 54 -24.01 -16.37 -13.92
C LEU A 54 -25.28 -15.50 -13.94
N ILE A 55 -25.10 -14.17 -13.92
CA ILE A 55 -26.23 -13.22 -13.96
C ILE A 55 -26.99 -13.34 -15.29
N GLU A 56 -26.30 -13.44 -16.42
CA GLU A 56 -26.94 -13.64 -17.73
C GLU A 56 -27.74 -14.96 -17.74
N GLN A 57 -27.21 -16.02 -17.16
CA GLN A 57 -27.89 -17.30 -17.03
C GLN A 57 -29.18 -17.17 -16.21
N GLU A 58 -29.13 -16.57 -15.03
CA GLU A 58 -30.30 -16.34 -14.18
C GLU A 58 -31.35 -15.45 -14.86
N LEU A 59 -30.91 -14.39 -15.53
CA LEU A 59 -31.81 -13.46 -16.23
C LEU A 59 -32.42 -14.06 -17.50
N SER A 60 -31.83 -15.09 -18.10
CA SER A 60 -32.31 -15.68 -19.37
C SER A 60 -33.73 -16.20 -19.29
N MET A 61 -34.20 -16.57 -18.09
CA MET A 61 -35.58 -17.02 -17.85
C MET A 61 -36.63 -15.87 -17.95
N PHE A 62 -36.18 -14.62 -17.77
CA PHE A 62 -37.04 -13.44 -17.72
C PHE A 62 -36.81 -12.50 -18.90
N HIS A 63 -35.59 -12.47 -19.45
CA HIS A 63 -35.19 -11.59 -20.53
C HIS A 63 -34.44 -12.37 -21.61
N LYS A 64 -35.05 -12.44 -22.80
CA LYS A 64 -34.43 -13.12 -23.94
C LYS A 64 -33.20 -12.33 -24.42
N ASP A 65 -32.09 -13.03 -24.63
CA ASP A 65 -30.84 -12.48 -25.20
C ASP A 65 -30.27 -11.27 -24.41
N VAL A 66 -30.49 -11.21 -23.09
CA VAL A 66 -29.91 -10.15 -22.25
C VAL A 66 -28.39 -10.25 -22.24
N LYS A 67 -27.72 -9.09 -22.44
CA LYS A 67 -26.27 -8.96 -22.35
C LYS A 67 -25.93 -7.96 -21.25
N VAL A 68 -25.18 -8.44 -20.26
CA VAL A 68 -24.79 -7.67 -19.07
C VAL A 68 -23.28 -7.37 -19.11
N ILE A 69 -22.90 -6.17 -18.73
CA ILE A 69 -21.52 -5.79 -18.48
C ILE A 69 -21.39 -5.55 -16.97
N VAL A 70 -20.49 -6.27 -16.35
CA VAL A 70 -20.14 -6.12 -14.93
C VAL A 70 -18.79 -5.42 -14.82
N SER A 71 -18.78 -4.23 -14.24
CA SER A 71 -17.57 -3.43 -14.07
C SER A 71 -17.35 -3.12 -12.58
N PRO A 72 -16.21 -3.50 -11.99
CA PRO A 72 -15.85 -3.01 -10.66
C PRO A 72 -15.80 -1.48 -10.65
N PHE A 73 -16.41 -0.86 -9.65
CA PHE A 73 -16.41 0.58 -9.42
C PHE A 73 -15.52 0.95 -8.25
N ASP A 74 -15.66 0.23 -7.13
CA ASP A 74 -14.83 0.38 -5.95
C ASP A 74 -14.42 -1.00 -5.43
N VAL A 75 -13.11 -1.16 -5.13
CA VAL A 75 -12.50 -2.40 -4.69
C VAL A 75 -12.17 -2.25 -3.21
N ALA A 76 -13.07 -2.70 -2.35
CA ALA A 76 -12.94 -2.63 -0.90
C ALA A 76 -12.63 -3.99 -0.25
N SER A 77 -12.80 -5.09 -1.00
CA SER A 77 -12.62 -6.45 -0.47
C SER A 77 -11.16 -6.87 -0.34
N LYS A 78 -10.28 -6.21 -1.07
CA LYS A 78 -8.84 -6.54 -1.09
C LYS A 78 -8.03 -5.26 -1.00
N GLU A 79 -7.41 -5.08 0.15
CA GLU A 79 -6.58 -3.91 0.44
C GLU A 79 -5.24 -4.35 1.03
N PHE A 80 -4.25 -3.47 0.94
CA PHE A 80 -3.06 -3.49 1.77
C PHE A 80 -2.96 -2.17 2.52
N SER A 81 -2.26 -2.16 3.64
CA SER A 81 -2.05 -0.95 4.41
C SER A 81 -0.59 -0.53 4.41
N ILE A 82 -0.35 0.77 4.35
CA ILE A 82 0.97 1.34 4.57
C ILE A 82 0.89 2.43 5.64
N ILE A 83 1.69 2.27 6.70
CA ILE A 83 1.66 3.12 7.87
C ILE A 83 3.06 3.58 8.27
N GLY A 84 3.12 4.65 9.06
CA GLY A 84 4.37 5.22 9.54
C GLY A 84 4.88 6.38 8.68
N ARG A 85 6.17 6.44 8.39
CA ARG A 85 6.83 7.59 7.77
C ARG A 85 6.80 7.55 6.24
N VAL A 86 5.58 7.52 5.69
CA VAL A 86 5.29 7.78 4.28
C VAL A 86 4.46 9.06 4.15
N ARG A 87 4.43 9.68 3.00
CA ARG A 87 3.70 10.96 2.80
C ARG A 87 2.19 10.82 2.86
N SER A 88 1.66 9.68 2.45
CA SER A 88 0.22 9.38 2.48
C SER A 88 0.02 7.99 3.10
N PRO A 89 0.01 7.87 4.44
CA PRO A 89 -0.31 6.61 5.09
C PRO A 89 -1.80 6.30 4.94
N GLY A 90 -2.16 5.03 4.86
CA GLY A 90 -3.56 4.57 4.74
C GLY A 90 -3.66 3.17 4.17
N SER A 91 -4.90 2.74 3.92
CA SER A 91 -5.22 1.55 3.15
C SER A 91 -5.35 1.88 1.67
N TYR A 92 -4.95 0.96 0.83
CA TYR A 92 -4.92 1.09 -0.62
C TYR A 92 -5.53 -0.16 -1.26
N PRO A 93 -6.36 0.00 -2.29
CA PRO A 93 -6.96 -1.15 -2.97
C PRO A 93 -5.89 -1.99 -3.67
N LEU A 94 -6.09 -3.31 -3.64
CA LEU A 94 -5.24 -4.29 -4.32
C LEU A 94 -6.01 -4.86 -5.54
N ASP A 95 -6.32 -3.98 -6.48
CA ASP A 95 -7.06 -4.28 -7.72
C ASP A 95 -6.18 -4.94 -8.79
N ARG A 96 -4.86 -4.88 -8.62
CA ARG A 96 -3.86 -5.46 -9.51
C ARG A 96 -2.63 -5.94 -8.72
N PRO A 97 -1.78 -6.81 -9.33
CA PRO A 97 -0.51 -7.17 -8.70
C PRO A 97 0.32 -5.92 -8.39
N THR A 98 0.47 -5.61 -7.11
CA THR A 98 1.19 -4.43 -6.61
C THR A 98 2.40 -4.86 -5.82
N SER A 99 3.57 -4.37 -6.19
CA SER A 99 4.82 -4.66 -5.49
C SER A 99 5.07 -3.69 -4.32
N VAL A 100 5.99 -4.05 -3.44
CA VAL A 100 6.37 -3.20 -2.29
C VAL A 100 6.85 -1.81 -2.72
N LEU A 101 7.65 -1.70 -3.80
CA LEU A 101 8.07 -0.39 -4.32
C LEU A 101 6.90 0.41 -4.87
N GLU A 102 5.99 -0.25 -5.57
CA GLU A 102 4.78 0.39 -6.09
C GLU A 102 3.88 0.88 -4.96
N ALA A 103 3.72 0.09 -3.89
CA ALA A 103 2.98 0.50 -2.70
C ALA A 103 3.57 1.75 -2.04
N ILE A 104 4.90 1.82 -1.89
CA ILE A 104 5.58 3.01 -1.38
C ILE A 104 5.33 4.21 -2.32
N SER A 105 5.31 3.98 -3.62
CA SER A 105 5.04 5.03 -4.63
C SER A 105 3.59 5.52 -4.57
N LEU A 106 2.61 4.63 -4.39
CA LEU A 106 1.21 4.96 -4.15
C LEU A 106 1.04 5.83 -2.89
N ALA A 107 1.80 5.54 -1.83
CA ALA A 107 1.87 6.36 -0.62
C ALA A 107 2.69 7.66 -0.80
N LYS A 108 3.00 8.06 -2.05
CA LYS A 108 3.77 9.27 -2.42
C LYS A 108 5.20 9.27 -1.90
N GLY A 109 5.75 8.07 -1.63
CA GLY A 109 7.12 7.89 -1.16
C GLY A 109 7.30 8.14 0.34
N ILE A 110 8.56 8.07 0.74
CA ILE A 110 8.99 8.28 2.13
C ILE A 110 8.81 9.74 2.55
N GLU A 111 8.36 9.96 3.78
CA GLU A 111 8.22 11.29 4.35
C GLU A 111 9.57 11.97 4.54
N THR A 112 9.66 13.20 4.07
CA THR A 112 10.85 14.05 4.18
C THR A 112 10.55 15.33 4.95
N ASN A 113 11.52 15.85 5.67
CA ASN A 113 11.46 17.17 6.26
C ASN A 113 12.59 18.06 5.70
N ASN A 114 12.31 19.35 5.55
CA ASN A 114 13.29 20.33 5.10
C ASN A 114 13.85 21.11 6.31
N VAL A 115 15.13 21.02 6.52
CA VAL A 115 15.83 21.80 7.55
C VAL A 115 16.93 22.61 6.86
N ARG A 116 16.83 23.92 6.93
CA ARG A 116 17.81 24.87 6.34
C ARG A 116 18.12 24.63 4.86
N GLY A 117 17.08 24.23 4.07
CA GLY A 117 17.24 23.99 2.63
C GLY A 117 17.72 22.60 2.25
N SER A 118 18.00 21.73 3.21
CA SER A 118 18.33 20.32 2.96
C SER A 118 17.11 19.43 3.30
N ALA A 119 16.76 18.52 2.39
CA ALA A 119 15.73 17.53 2.62
C ALA A 119 16.29 16.32 3.36
N PHE A 120 15.66 15.93 4.45
CA PHE A 120 16.02 14.75 5.24
C PHE A 120 14.84 13.79 5.29
N GLU A 121 15.08 12.50 5.05
CA GLU A 121 14.09 11.48 5.26
C GLU A 121 13.81 11.28 6.75
N LEU A 122 12.53 11.11 7.10
CA LEU A 122 12.10 10.84 8.46
C LEU A 122 11.93 9.34 8.76
N ALA A 123 12.14 8.49 7.75
CA ALA A 123 12.02 7.05 7.84
C ALA A 123 13.33 6.36 8.24
N ASP A 124 13.20 5.22 8.91
CA ASP A 124 14.26 4.25 9.16
C ASP A 124 13.87 2.91 8.49
N LEU A 125 14.31 2.72 7.24
CA LEU A 125 13.95 1.55 6.46
C LEU A 125 14.61 0.25 6.97
N GLN A 126 15.64 0.33 7.81
CA GLN A 126 16.24 -0.86 8.43
C GLN A 126 15.37 -1.46 9.53
N ARG A 127 14.56 -0.63 10.20
CA ARG A 127 13.59 -1.06 11.20
C ARG A 127 12.18 -1.19 10.64
N SER A 128 12.03 -0.87 9.35
CA SER A 128 10.78 -1.02 8.62
C SER A 128 10.61 -2.45 8.14
N PHE A 129 9.38 -2.86 7.90
CA PHE A 129 9.09 -4.23 7.50
C PHE A 129 7.76 -4.33 6.76
N VAL A 130 7.60 -5.42 6.02
CA VAL A 130 6.31 -5.88 5.49
C VAL A 130 5.84 -7.03 6.36
N ALA A 131 4.56 -7.08 6.70
CA ALA A 131 3.98 -8.18 7.44
C ALA A 131 2.76 -8.75 6.70
N ARG A 132 2.64 -10.07 6.75
CA ARG A 132 1.55 -10.89 6.20
C ARG A 132 1.06 -11.83 7.27
N ASN A 133 -0.25 -11.90 7.50
CA ASN A 133 -0.85 -12.79 8.50
C ASN A 133 -0.18 -12.69 9.89
N GLY A 134 0.16 -11.45 10.32
CA GLY A 134 0.79 -11.18 11.60
C GLY A 134 2.28 -11.54 11.70
N ARG A 135 2.93 -11.98 10.61
CA ARG A 135 4.35 -12.33 10.58
C ARG A 135 5.11 -11.39 9.65
N LYS A 136 6.29 -10.97 10.08
CA LYS A 136 7.18 -10.20 9.22
C LYS A 136 7.69 -11.09 8.08
N LEU A 137 7.65 -10.52 6.87
CA LEU A 137 8.29 -11.14 5.71
C LEU A 137 9.81 -10.85 5.75
N ASP A 138 10.57 -11.76 5.17
CA ASP A 138 12.02 -11.61 5.02
C ASP A 138 12.35 -10.71 3.82
N ILE A 139 12.11 -9.41 4.00
CA ILE A 139 12.31 -8.37 2.98
C ILE A 139 13.15 -7.25 3.58
N ASP A 140 14.32 -6.99 3.00
CA ASP A 140 15.16 -5.84 3.35
C ASP A 140 14.71 -4.58 2.59
N LEU A 141 13.81 -3.80 3.22
CA LEU A 141 13.29 -2.55 2.64
C LEU A 141 14.39 -1.51 2.40
N ALA A 142 15.46 -1.52 3.19
CA ALA A 142 16.58 -0.61 2.99
C ALA A 142 17.42 -0.98 1.77
N SER A 143 17.68 -2.27 1.54
CA SER A 143 18.34 -2.75 0.33
C SER A 143 17.48 -2.49 -0.91
N LEU A 144 16.18 -2.76 -0.81
CA LEU A 144 15.24 -2.49 -1.90
C LEU A 144 15.24 -1.02 -2.31
N TYR A 145 15.05 -0.11 -1.35
CA TYR A 145 14.82 1.29 -1.63
C TYR A 145 16.11 2.08 -1.95
N TYR A 146 17.17 1.87 -1.16
CA TYR A 146 18.42 2.65 -1.32
C TYR A 146 19.43 2.03 -2.30
N ARG A 147 19.40 0.71 -2.48
CA ARG A 147 20.36 0.02 -3.35
C ARG A 147 19.73 -0.51 -4.64
N GLY A 148 18.39 -0.44 -4.77
CA GLY A 148 17.67 -0.97 -5.91
C GLY A 148 17.72 -2.50 -6.02
N ASP A 149 17.85 -3.21 -4.89
CA ASP A 149 17.86 -4.67 -4.87
C ASP A 149 16.45 -5.20 -5.12
N LEU A 150 16.11 -5.41 -6.40
CA LEU A 150 14.80 -5.89 -6.83
C LEU A 150 14.49 -7.32 -6.39
N SER A 151 15.47 -8.10 -5.90
CA SER A 151 15.19 -9.42 -5.31
C SER A 151 14.33 -9.30 -4.05
N GLN A 152 14.33 -8.14 -3.39
CA GLN A 152 13.52 -7.80 -2.23
C GLN A 152 12.13 -7.26 -2.59
N ASN A 153 11.83 -7.03 -3.89
CA ASN A 153 10.59 -6.41 -4.33
C ASN A 153 9.46 -7.43 -4.48
N ALA A 154 8.96 -7.95 -3.36
CA ALA A 154 7.85 -8.89 -3.36
C ALA A 154 6.53 -8.25 -3.78
N TYR A 155 5.60 -9.08 -4.29
CA TYR A 155 4.21 -8.69 -4.50
C TYR A 155 3.42 -8.79 -3.19
N LEU A 156 2.54 -7.81 -2.99
CA LEU A 156 1.63 -7.76 -1.86
C LEU A 156 0.44 -8.70 -2.07
N GLU A 157 -0.08 -9.20 -0.96
CA GLU A 157 -1.34 -9.93 -0.87
C GLU A 157 -2.36 -9.13 -0.04
N PRO A 158 -3.66 -9.45 -0.13
CA PRO A 158 -4.67 -8.85 0.72
C PRO A 158 -4.29 -8.93 2.20
N ASP A 159 -4.59 -7.87 2.95
CA ASP A 159 -4.28 -7.69 4.36
C ASP A 159 -2.78 -7.58 4.71
N ASP A 160 -1.90 -7.53 3.71
CA ASP A 160 -0.51 -7.16 3.97
C ASP A 160 -0.42 -5.74 4.52
N TYR A 161 0.52 -5.53 5.44
CA TYR A 161 0.80 -4.17 5.83
C TYR A 161 2.29 -3.85 5.81
N ILE A 162 2.61 -2.65 5.36
CA ILE A 162 3.96 -2.11 5.32
C ILE A 162 4.10 -1.11 6.47
N TYR A 163 5.02 -1.37 7.38
CA TYR A 163 5.37 -0.44 8.45
C TYR A 163 6.67 0.29 8.13
N VAL A 164 6.58 1.61 8.01
CA VAL A 164 7.74 2.48 7.80
C VAL A 164 8.11 3.17 9.11
N ALA A 165 9.17 2.71 9.74
CA ALA A 165 9.60 3.18 11.06
C ALA A 165 10.11 4.63 11.00
N SER A 166 10.02 5.33 12.15
CA SER A 166 10.53 6.69 12.30
C SER A 166 11.99 6.70 12.74
N ASN A 167 12.80 7.57 12.16
CA ASN A 167 14.17 7.86 12.61
C ASN A 167 14.24 8.98 13.68
N LEU A 168 13.13 9.62 14.03
CA LEU A 168 13.13 10.78 14.93
C LEU A 168 13.63 10.48 16.35
N LYS A 169 13.72 9.20 16.73
CA LYS A 169 14.29 8.77 18.02
C LYS A 169 15.77 8.34 17.91
N ASN A 170 16.36 8.38 16.72
CA ASN A 170 17.74 8.01 16.53
C ASN A 170 18.61 9.23 16.89
N GLU A 171 19.36 9.12 17.96
CA GLU A 171 20.26 10.15 18.45
C GLU A 171 21.65 9.56 18.66
N ILE A 172 22.66 10.37 18.39
CA ILE A 172 24.06 10.08 18.73
C ILE A 172 24.58 11.13 19.69
N TYR A 173 25.49 10.73 20.53
CA TYR A 173 26.23 11.63 21.41
C TYR A 173 27.67 11.71 20.92
N VAL A 174 28.07 12.87 20.52
CA VAL A 174 29.46 13.14 20.15
C VAL A 174 30.09 13.93 21.29
N LEU A 175 31.05 13.32 21.96
CA LEU A 175 31.69 13.86 23.15
C LEU A 175 33.23 13.91 22.95
N GLY A 176 33.92 14.67 23.77
CA GLY A 176 35.38 14.83 23.73
C GLY A 176 35.81 16.04 22.92
N ALA A 177 37.01 15.97 22.33
CA ALA A 177 37.68 17.09 21.65
C ALA A 177 37.10 17.36 20.24
N VAL A 178 35.81 17.73 20.20
CA VAL A 178 35.12 18.20 18.99
C VAL A 178 34.63 19.64 19.19
N ALA A 179 34.45 20.37 18.11
CA ALA A 179 34.10 21.79 18.17
C ALA A 179 32.75 22.06 18.87
N ARG A 180 31.80 21.11 18.77
CA ARG A 180 30.49 21.21 19.40
C ARG A 180 30.08 19.87 20.00
N PRO A 181 30.57 19.50 21.20
CA PRO A 181 30.13 18.32 21.88
C PRO A 181 28.62 18.37 22.17
N GLY A 182 27.92 17.25 22.03
CA GLY A 182 26.50 17.25 22.29
C GLY A 182 25.74 16.10 21.68
N ARG A 183 24.42 16.23 21.72
CA ARG A 183 23.44 15.29 21.15
C ARG A 183 23.05 15.73 19.74
N PHE A 184 23.18 14.85 18.78
CA PHE A 184 22.79 15.07 17.39
C PHE A 184 21.71 14.09 16.98
N LYS A 185 20.75 14.53 16.16
CA LYS A 185 19.81 13.64 15.52
C LYS A 185 20.57 12.84 14.45
N MET A 186 20.37 11.54 14.44
CA MET A 186 20.93 10.63 13.47
C MET A 186 19.88 10.35 12.39
N PRO A 187 19.90 11.03 11.23
CA PRO A 187 19.26 10.46 10.05
C PRO A 187 19.94 9.13 9.72
N VAL A 188 19.39 8.30 8.93
CA VAL A 188 19.83 6.92 8.67
C VAL A 188 21.34 6.82 8.43
N ARG A 189 22.07 6.02 9.23
CA ARG A 189 23.50 5.68 9.11
C ARG A 189 24.44 6.89 8.97
N LEU A 190 24.93 7.36 10.08
CA LEU A 190 26.11 8.21 10.13
C LEU A 190 27.39 7.36 10.35
N THR A 191 28.41 7.60 9.55
CA THR A 191 29.76 7.12 9.87
C THR A 191 30.35 7.96 11.00
N VAL A 192 31.37 7.45 11.68
CA VAL A 192 32.08 8.21 12.72
C VAL A 192 32.62 9.54 12.16
N ALA A 193 33.15 9.56 10.94
CA ALA A 193 33.64 10.77 10.28
C ALA A 193 32.51 11.79 10.06
N GLN A 194 31.33 11.34 9.63
CA GLN A 194 30.18 12.24 9.48
C GLN A 194 29.67 12.77 10.82
N ALA A 195 29.67 11.94 11.87
CA ALA A 195 29.28 12.39 13.20
C ALA A 195 30.24 13.48 13.74
N ILE A 196 31.54 13.33 13.51
CA ILE A 196 32.54 14.35 13.85
C ILE A 196 32.33 15.62 13.02
N ALA A 197 32.05 15.50 11.72
CA ALA A 197 31.76 16.62 10.86
C ALA A 197 30.50 17.39 11.29
N GLU A 198 29.41 16.70 11.68
CA GLU A 198 28.22 17.31 12.25
C GLU A 198 28.51 18.07 13.56
N ALA A 199 29.44 17.55 14.37
CA ALA A 199 29.92 18.22 15.56
C ALA A 199 30.90 19.39 15.27
N GLY A 200 31.09 19.74 13.99
CA GLY A 200 31.95 20.87 13.57
C GLY A 200 33.43 20.51 13.42
N GLY A 201 33.75 19.22 13.35
CA GLY A 201 35.12 18.71 13.28
C GLY A 201 35.77 18.55 14.64
N PHE A 202 37.05 18.19 14.62
CA PHE A 202 37.87 18.16 15.83
C PHE A 202 38.16 19.56 16.37
N ASP A 203 38.19 19.70 17.67
CA ASP A 203 38.70 20.93 18.32
C ASP A 203 40.21 21.06 18.10
N ARG A 204 40.72 22.30 18.18
CA ARG A 204 42.15 22.60 18.02
C ARG A 204 43.04 21.87 19.03
N ASN A 205 42.48 21.39 20.14
CA ASN A 205 43.16 20.65 21.20
C ASN A 205 42.94 19.11 21.08
N ALA A 206 42.42 18.62 19.96
CA ALA A 206 42.29 17.19 19.70
C ALA A 206 43.66 16.61 19.34
N TYR A 207 44.15 15.70 20.18
CA TYR A 207 45.38 14.92 19.94
C TYR A 207 45.06 13.50 19.48
#